data_62ef5d668250bb54fcd352fb43b9cd89
#
_entry.id   62ef5d668250bb54fcd352fb43b9cd89
#
_cell.length_a   1.000
_cell.length_b   1.000
_cell.length_c   1.000
_cell.angle_alpha   90.00
_cell.angle_beta   90.00
_cell.angle_gamma   90.00
#
_symmetry.space_group_name_H-M   'P 1'
#
loop_
_entity.id
_entity.type
_entity.pdbx_description
1 polymer ?
#
loop_
_entity_poly.entity_id
_entity_poly.type
_entity_poly.pdbx_seq_one_letter_code
_entity_poly.pdbx_strand_id
1 'polypeptide(L)'
;VEAVNELCGVQISHYAEVSFDGMQSLIDSVGGIDINATDDVDDPEHLDIKITAGQQHMDGATALTYARCRYIYADGDYTRMRHQRQVLGALANQILNNFDATKIFDLVNSLSDMLVTDMSVQDIVATVNAMRGMDVDGIYSANLPSYAGDDTMIDGVSYVFVYEDELKEMMARVDAGKDPKGPNTMGQSDGTSSTIGDLNSNTSEDYAYGTATSSGGSADSDDSSDGSDYYEEPTGDGNGYEANY
;
A
#
# COMPACT_ATOMS: atom_id res chain seq x y z
N VAL A 1 0.76 -8.97 15.66
CA VAL A 1 -0.20 -10.06 15.40
C VAL A 1 -1.46 -9.85 16.23
N GLU A 2 -1.40 -9.76 17.56
CA GLU A 2 -2.57 -9.71 18.46
C GLU A 2 -3.52 -8.55 18.13
N ALA A 3 -3.00 -7.33 17.98
CA ALA A 3 -3.81 -6.15 17.64
C ALA A 3 -4.54 -6.29 16.29
N VAL A 4 -3.91 -6.92 15.29
CA VAL A 4 -4.55 -7.18 13.98
C VAL A 4 -5.61 -8.27 14.10
N ASN A 5 -5.34 -9.33 14.88
CA ASN A 5 -6.34 -10.37 15.15
C ASN A 5 -7.59 -9.79 15.83
N GLU A 6 -7.40 -8.91 16.82
CA GLU A 6 -8.50 -8.24 17.52
C GLU A 6 -9.27 -7.30 16.61
N LEU A 7 -8.57 -6.46 15.84
CA LEU A 7 -9.18 -5.48 14.94
C LEU A 7 -9.97 -6.14 13.81
N CYS A 8 -9.38 -7.14 13.14
CA CYS A 8 -9.95 -7.77 11.95
C CYS A 8 -10.81 -9.02 12.26
N GLY A 9 -10.80 -9.51 13.51
CA GLY A 9 -11.51 -10.74 13.88
C GLY A 9 -10.91 -12.01 13.26
N VAL A 10 -9.63 -12.00 12.91
CA VAL A 10 -8.93 -13.11 12.26
C VAL A 10 -7.99 -13.84 13.23
N GLN A 11 -7.50 -15.01 12.83
CA GLN A 11 -6.42 -15.71 13.52
C GLN A 11 -5.20 -15.82 12.61
N ILE A 12 -4.25 -14.90 12.80
CA ILE A 12 -2.97 -14.95 12.10
C ILE A 12 -2.12 -16.04 12.75
N SER A 13 -1.75 -17.04 11.95
CA SER A 13 -0.96 -18.20 12.42
C SER A 13 0.54 -17.93 12.41
N HIS A 14 1.00 -17.11 11.48
CA HIS A 14 2.43 -16.82 11.27
C HIS A 14 2.66 -15.36 10.96
N TYR A 15 3.87 -14.90 11.20
CA TYR A 15 4.32 -13.56 10.82
C TYR A 15 5.69 -13.60 10.13
N ALA A 16 5.94 -12.56 9.36
CA ALA A 16 7.27 -12.29 8.81
C ALA A 16 7.54 -10.78 8.90
N GLU A 17 8.70 -10.43 9.38
CA GLU A 17 9.21 -9.06 9.43
C GLU A 17 10.51 -9.01 8.65
N VAL A 18 10.62 -8.07 7.73
CA VAL A 18 11.82 -7.86 6.91
C VAL A 18 12.26 -6.41 7.04
N SER A 19 13.56 -6.18 7.25
CA SER A 19 14.12 -4.84 7.23
C SER A 19 14.08 -4.23 5.83
N PHE A 20 14.25 -2.91 5.71
CA PHE A 20 14.34 -2.27 4.38
C PHE A 20 15.51 -2.80 3.57
N ASP A 21 16.69 -3.00 4.19
CA ASP A 21 17.84 -3.59 3.52
C ASP A 21 17.57 -5.04 3.11
N GLY A 22 16.81 -5.77 3.94
CA GLY A 22 16.37 -7.12 3.65
C GLY A 22 15.39 -7.17 2.47
N MET A 23 14.44 -6.26 2.40
CA MET A 23 13.51 -6.15 1.26
C MET A 23 14.25 -5.80 -0.03
N GLN A 24 15.17 -4.85 0.02
CA GLN A 24 16.01 -4.50 -1.12
C GLN A 24 16.82 -5.72 -1.60
N SER A 25 17.52 -6.40 -0.67
CA SER A 25 18.30 -7.59 -0.97
C SER A 25 17.47 -8.75 -1.51
N LEU A 26 16.24 -8.91 -1.00
CA LEU A 26 15.28 -9.91 -1.49
C LEU A 26 14.92 -9.65 -2.96
N ILE A 27 14.54 -8.42 -3.29
CA ILE A 27 14.17 -8.02 -4.65
C ILE A 27 15.37 -8.20 -5.60
N ASP A 28 16.56 -7.76 -5.20
CA ASP A 28 17.80 -7.94 -6.00
C ASP A 28 18.13 -9.42 -6.22
N SER A 29 17.95 -10.26 -5.19
CA SER A 29 18.24 -11.70 -5.25
C SER A 29 17.30 -12.47 -6.18
N VAL A 30 16.07 -11.97 -6.40
CA VAL A 30 15.15 -12.54 -7.37
C VAL A 30 15.34 -11.98 -8.79
N GLY A 31 16.27 -11.05 -8.96
CA GLY A 31 16.60 -10.44 -10.25
C GLY A 31 15.78 -9.20 -10.57
N GLY A 32 15.21 -8.54 -9.57
CA GLY A 32 14.30 -7.41 -9.72
C GLY A 32 12.84 -7.83 -9.90
N ILE A 33 11.97 -6.85 -10.02
CA ILE A 33 10.52 -7.03 -10.21
C ILE A 33 10.01 -6.12 -11.33
N ASP A 34 9.00 -6.60 -12.05
CA ASP A 34 8.33 -5.83 -13.09
C ASP A 34 7.05 -5.19 -12.53
N ILE A 35 6.97 -3.87 -12.59
CA ILE A 35 5.85 -3.07 -12.10
C ILE A 35 5.39 -2.11 -13.19
N ASN A 36 4.09 -1.94 -13.32
CA ASN A 36 3.51 -0.79 -14.00
C ASN A 36 3.32 0.32 -12.96
N ALA A 37 4.30 1.21 -12.84
CA ALA A 37 4.22 2.33 -11.90
C ALA A 37 3.04 3.22 -12.26
N THR A 38 2.10 3.39 -11.32
CA THR A 38 0.88 4.17 -11.56
C THR A 38 1.15 5.67 -11.54
N ASP A 39 2.20 6.08 -10.86
CA ASP A 39 2.51 7.48 -10.59
C ASP A 39 3.98 7.79 -10.83
N ASP A 40 4.25 9.04 -11.22
CA ASP A 40 5.62 9.57 -11.19
C ASP A 40 6.07 9.75 -9.73
N VAL A 41 7.30 9.37 -9.43
CA VAL A 41 7.97 9.66 -8.17
C VAL A 41 9.12 10.62 -8.43
N ASP A 42 8.96 11.87 -8.01
CA ASP A 42 9.97 12.92 -8.13
C ASP A 42 9.95 13.75 -6.84
N ASP A 43 10.65 13.27 -5.82
CA ASP A 43 10.74 13.89 -4.50
C ASP A 43 12.22 14.05 -4.11
N PRO A 44 12.91 15.05 -4.67
CA PRO A 44 14.34 15.24 -4.46
C PRO A 44 14.69 15.66 -3.02
N GLU A 45 13.71 16.04 -2.21
CA GLU A 45 13.93 16.41 -0.81
C GLU A 45 14.03 15.18 0.11
N HIS A 46 13.38 14.07 -0.26
CA HIS A 46 13.30 12.87 0.57
C HIS A 46 13.82 11.60 -0.10
N LEU A 47 13.99 11.60 -1.43
CA LEU A 47 14.31 10.40 -2.22
C LEU A 47 15.41 10.71 -3.24
N ASP A 48 16.36 9.80 -3.38
CA ASP A 48 17.49 9.93 -4.32
C ASP A 48 17.17 9.42 -5.74
N ILE A 49 16.05 8.70 -5.90
CA ILE A 49 15.68 8.03 -7.15
C ILE A 49 14.39 8.63 -7.68
N LYS A 50 14.42 9.01 -8.96
CA LYS A 50 13.23 9.41 -9.72
C LYS A 50 12.68 8.23 -10.50
N ILE A 51 11.36 8.04 -10.44
CA ILE A 51 10.63 6.98 -11.16
C ILE A 51 9.58 7.65 -12.04
N THR A 52 9.47 7.20 -13.28
CA THR A 52 8.42 7.68 -14.20
C THR A 52 7.30 6.65 -14.26
N ALA A 53 6.05 7.10 -14.32
CA ALA A 53 4.90 6.21 -14.50
C ALA A 53 5.04 5.31 -15.75
N GLY A 54 4.45 4.13 -15.69
CA GLY A 54 4.47 3.13 -16.75
C GLY A 54 5.27 1.87 -16.39
N GLN A 55 5.45 0.99 -17.38
CA GLN A 55 6.14 -0.29 -17.20
C GLN A 55 7.62 -0.08 -16.87
N GLN A 56 8.04 -0.65 -15.75
CA GLN A 56 9.39 -0.54 -15.21
C GLN A 56 9.88 -1.90 -14.74
N HIS A 57 11.17 -2.18 -14.98
CA HIS A 57 11.87 -3.21 -14.24
C HIS A 57 12.65 -2.54 -13.11
N MET A 58 12.28 -2.85 -11.87
CA MET A 58 12.83 -2.20 -10.68
C MET A 58 13.79 -3.15 -9.95
N ASP A 59 14.98 -2.68 -9.66
CA ASP A 59 15.85 -3.28 -8.65
C ASP A 59 15.34 -2.99 -7.24
N GLY A 60 16.00 -3.54 -6.22
CA GLY A 60 15.58 -3.39 -4.83
C GLY A 60 15.55 -1.94 -4.36
N ALA A 61 16.52 -1.12 -4.77
CA ALA A 61 16.60 0.28 -4.38
C ALA A 61 15.45 1.10 -4.98
N THR A 62 15.16 0.88 -6.25
CA THR A 62 14.07 1.55 -6.97
C THR A 62 12.70 1.14 -6.43
N ALA A 63 12.49 -0.18 -6.23
CA ALA A 63 11.24 -0.69 -5.68
C ALA A 63 10.98 -0.21 -4.24
N LEU A 64 12.03 -0.16 -3.41
CA LEU A 64 11.93 0.38 -2.05
C LEU A 64 11.60 1.87 -2.06
N THR A 65 12.22 2.66 -2.95
CA THR A 65 11.91 4.07 -3.15
C THR A 65 10.44 4.25 -3.52
N TYR A 66 9.94 3.47 -4.48
CA TYR A 66 8.55 3.48 -4.92
C TYR A 66 7.58 3.16 -3.76
N ALA A 67 7.86 2.12 -2.98
CA ALA A 67 7.04 1.69 -1.85
C ALA A 67 7.05 2.66 -0.65
N ARG A 68 7.99 3.59 -0.58
CA ARG A 68 8.14 4.53 0.55
C ARG A 68 7.67 5.95 0.25
N CYS A 69 7.52 6.31 -1.01
CA CYS A 69 7.09 7.64 -1.41
C CYS A 69 5.68 7.95 -0.89
N ARG A 70 5.52 9.12 -0.27
CA ARG A 70 4.21 9.59 0.23
C ARG A 70 4.02 11.10 0.20
N TYR A 71 5.09 11.90 0.31
CA TYR A 71 4.99 13.34 0.53
C TYR A 71 4.50 14.14 -0.67
N ILE A 72 4.65 13.61 -1.87
CA ILE A 72 4.22 14.26 -3.12
C ILE A 72 2.76 13.98 -3.49
N TYR A 73 2.06 13.11 -2.73
CA TYR A 73 0.68 12.73 -3.04
C TYR A 73 -0.31 13.39 -2.09
N ALA A 74 -1.42 13.88 -2.65
CA ALA A 74 -2.47 14.55 -1.88
C ALA A 74 -3.15 13.64 -0.84
N ASP A 75 -3.27 12.34 -1.15
CA ASP A 75 -3.77 11.30 -0.26
C ASP A 75 -2.67 10.61 0.58
N GLY A 76 -1.41 11.00 0.37
CA GLY A 76 -0.23 10.62 1.12
C GLY A 76 -0.09 9.13 1.35
N ASP A 77 -0.69 8.68 2.44
CA ASP A 77 -0.51 7.31 2.94
C ASP A 77 -1.26 6.26 2.11
N TYR A 78 -2.39 6.59 1.51
CA TYR A 78 -3.17 5.65 0.69
C TYR A 78 -2.46 5.29 -0.62
N THR A 79 -1.86 6.28 -1.29
CA THR A 79 -1.00 6.02 -2.47
C THR A 79 0.21 5.18 -2.07
N ARG A 80 0.88 5.48 -0.95
CA ARG A 80 1.99 4.64 -0.46
C ARG A 80 1.56 3.19 -0.22
N MET A 81 0.42 2.95 0.44
CA MET A 81 -0.10 1.61 0.66
C MET A 81 -0.41 0.88 -0.66
N ARG A 82 -0.90 1.59 -1.69
CA ARG A 82 -1.09 1.04 -3.04
C ARG A 82 0.23 0.59 -3.65
N HIS A 83 1.26 1.44 -3.61
CA HIS A 83 2.60 1.09 -4.11
C HIS A 83 3.19 -0.11 -3.39
N GLN A 84 3.02 -0.21 -2.08
CA GLN A 84 3.46 -1.37 -1.30
C GLN A 84 2.78 -2.66 -1.77
N ARG A 85 1.47 -2.63 -2.02
CA ARG A 85 0.73 -3.79 -2.55
C ARG A 85 1.19 -4.18 -3.95
N GLN A 86 1.49 -3.21 -4.82
CA GLN A 86 2.05 -3.47 -6.15
C GLN A 86 3.42 -4.15 -6.05
N VAL A 87 4.32 -3.63 -5.20
CA VAL A 87 5.64 -4.23 -4.98
C VAL A 87 5.54 -5.66 -4.46
N LEU A 88 4.67 -5.89 -3.46
CA LEU A 88 4.45 -7.24 -2.90
C LEU A 88 3.84 -8.19 -3.93
N GLY A 89 2.89 -7.74 -4.72
CA GLY A 89 2.29 -8.54 -5.80
C GLY A 89 3.30 -8.91 -6.88
N ALA A 90 4.09 -7.94 -7.35
CA ALA A 90 5.13 -8.17 -8.34
C ALA A 90 6.22 -9.13 -7.82
N LEU A 91 6.62 -8.98 -6.56
CA LEU A 91 7.56 -9.88 -5.90
C LEU A 91 7.00 -11.31 -5.79
N ALA A 92 5.74 -11.45 -5.40
CA ALA A 92 5.07 -12.75 -5.35
C ALA A 92 5.02 -13.41 -6.74
N ASN A 93 4.65 -12.65 -7.78
CA ASN A 93 4.68 -13.12 -9.17
C ASN A 93 6.07 -13.60 -9.57
N GLN A 94 7.11 -12.82 -9.28
CA GLN A 94 8.49 -13.17 -9.60
C GLN A 94 8.92 -14.47 -8.92
N ILE A 95 8.63 -14.64 -7.64
CA ILE A 95 9.00 -15.83 -6.87
C ILE A 95 8.22 -17.05 -7.33
N LEU A 96 6.89 -16.97 -7.43
CA LEU A 96 6.03 -18.12 -7.72
C LEU A 96 6.23 -18.65 -9.15
N ASN A 97 6.55 -17.79 -10.10
CA ASN A 97 6.74 -18.18 -11.49
C ASN A 97 8.17 -18.63 -11.82
N ASN A 98 9.21 -18.11 -11.12
CA ASN A 98 10.59 -18.27 -11.55
C ASN A 98 11.48 -19.06 -10.57
N PHE A 99 10.97 -19.36 -9.35
CA PHE A 99 11.77 -20.03 -8.31
C PHE A 99 11.23 -21.44 -8.03
N ASP A 100 12.13 -22.44 -8.01
CA ASP A 100 11.85 -23.77 -7.50
C ASP A 100 12.14 -23.87 -5.99
N ALA A 101 11.83 -25.02 -5.38
CA ALA A 101 12.03 -25.24 -3.95
C ALA A 101 13.48 -25.02 -3.50
N THR A 102 14.46 -25.37 -4.34
CA THR A 102 15.87 -25.23 -4.02
C THR A 102 16.27 -23.76 -4.00
N LYS A 103 15.87 -23.01 -5.01
CA LYS A 103 16.13 -21.55 -5.07
C LYS A 103 15.45 -20.80 -3.92
N ILE A 104 14.22 -21.20 -3.53
CA ILE A 104 13.53 -20.60 -2.38
C ILE A 104 14.30 -20.89 -1.10
N PHE A 105 14.74 -22.15 -0.90
CA PHE A 105 15.55 -22.53 0.25
C PHE A 105 16.83 -21.70 0.35
N ASP A 106 17.56 -21.56 -0.75
CA ASP A 106 18.80 -20.77 -0.81
C ASP A 106 18.54 -19.28 -0.55
N LEU A 107 17.46 -18.75 -1.12
CA LEU A 107 17.02 -17.35 -0.93
C LEU A 107 16.73 -17.07 0.55
N VAL A 108 15.90 -17.89 1.20
CA VAL A 108 15.54 -17.69 2.62
C VAL A 108 16.77 -17.79 3.52
N ASN A 109 17.68 -18.73 3.25
CA ASN A 109 18.90 -18.84 4.02
C ASN A 109 19.84 -17.63 3.81
N SER A 110 19.91 -17.07 2.61
CA SER A 110 20.73 -15.88 2.33
C SER A 110 20.22 -14.61 3.02
N LEU A 111 18.94 -14.58 3.38
CA LEU A 111 18.27 -13.44 4.01
C LEU A 111 17.99 -13.68 5.51
N SER A 112 18.50 -14.77 6.08
CA SER A 112 18.16 -15.19 7.46
C SER A 112 18.43 -14.13 8.53
N ASP A 113 19.45 -13.29 8.35
CA ASP A 113 19.80 -12.21 9.28
C ASP A 113 18.93 -10.96 9.12
N MET A 114 18.12 -10.88 8.05
CA MET A 114 17.27 -9.74 7.69
C MET A 114 15.79 -10.06 7.78
N LEU A 115 15.45 -11.33 8.06
CA LEU A 115 14.09 -11.86 8.15
C LEU A 115 13.83 -12.39 9.56
N VAL A 116 12.83 -11.84 10.24
CA VAL A 116 12.33 -12.34 11.52
C VAL A 116 10.98 -12.99 11.30
N THR A 117 10.86 -14.27 11.60
CA THR A 117 9.63 -15.05 11.42
C THR A 117 9.57 -16.21 12.42
N ASP A 118 8.36 -16.64 12.72
CA ASP A 118 8.11 -17.86 13.49
C ASP A 118 8.05 -19.14 12.64
N MET A 119 8.15 -18.99 11.29
CA MET A 119 8.16 -20.13 10.37
C MET A 119 9.56 -20.73 10.23
N SER A 120 9.65 -22.05 10.15
CA SER A 120 10.89 -22.69 9.72
C SER A 120 11.13 -22.48 8.21
N VAL A 121 12.39 -22.59 7.76
CA VAL A 121 12.72 -22.51 6.33
C VAL A 121 11.92 -23.56 5.52
N GLN A 122 11.73 -24.76 6.09
CA GLN A 122 10.96 -25.83 5.47
C GLN A 122 9.48 -25.45 5.31
N ASP A 123 8.89 -24.79 6.31
CA ASP A 123 7.50 -24.34 6.24
C ASP A 123 7.33 -23.24 5.20
N ILE A 124 8.28 -22.30 5.10
CA ILE A 124 8.29 -21.26 4.05
C ILE A 124 8.34 -21.92 2.68
N VAL A 125 9.28 -22.85 2.45
CA VAL A 125 9.40 -23.57 1.18
C VAL A 125 8.12 -24.35 0.87
N ALA A 126 7.52 -25.03 1.84
CA ALA A 126 6.28 -25.77 1.65
C ALA A 126 5.12 -24.84 1.30
N THR A 127 5.01 -23.69 1.97
CA THR A 127 3.98 -22.68 1.72
C THR A 127 4.10 -22.12 0.30
N VAL A 128 5.30 -21.68 -0.11
CA VAL A 128 5.53 -21.16 -1.46
C VAL A 128 5.24 -22.24 -2.52
N ASN A 129 5.62 -23.49 -2.27
CA ASN A 129 5.29 -24.59 -3.18
C ASN A 129 3.78 -24.86 -3.28
N ALA A 130 3.04 -24.72 -2.18
CA ALA A 130 1.59 -24.87 -2.19
C ALA A 130 0.89 -23.75 -2.98
N MET A 131 1.49 -22.57 -3.02
CA MET A 131 1.00 -21.41 -3.77
C MET A 131 1.36 -21.45 -5.26
N ARG A 132 2.16 -22.42 -5.71
CA ARG A 132 2.54 -22.53 -7.13
C ARG A 132 1.34 -22.74 -8.03
N GLY A 133 1.31 -21.98 -9.11
CA GLY A 133 0.20 -21.99 -10.06
C GLY A 133 -1.01 -21.20 -9.60
N MET A 134 -0.91 -20.50 -8.46
CA MET A 134 -1.91 -19.51 -8.07
C MET A 134 -1.80 -18.31 -8.99
N ASP A 135 -2.94 -17.80 -9.42
CA ASP A 135 -3.04 -16.53 -10.14
C ASP A 135 -2.86 -15.38 -9.15
N VAL A 136 -1.64 -14.85 -9.05
CA VAL A 136 -1.33 -13.72 -8.15
C VAL A 136 -2.09 -12.47 -8.58
N ASP A 137 -2.26 -12.25 -9.87
CA ASP A 137 -2.97 -11.09 -10.40
C ASP A 137 -4.47 -11.14 -10.04
N GLY A 138 -5.02 -12.32 -9.82
CA GLY A 138 -6.38 -12.52 -9.33
C GLY A 138 -6.57 -12.38 -7.82
N ILE A 139 -5.51 -12.16 -7.03
CA ILE A 139 -5.61 -11.96 -5.58
C ILE A 139 -6.24 -10.60 -5.29
N TYR A 140 -7.31 -10.60 -4.49
CA TYR A 140 -7.90 -9.36 -4.00
C TYR A 140 -6.97 -8.62 -3.06
N SER A 141 -6.92 -7.30 -3.23
CA SER A 141 -6.16 -6.38 -2.39
C SER A 141 -7.03 -5.17 -2.05
N ALA A 142 -7.14 -4.84 -0.78
CA ALA A 142 -7.97 -3.73 -0.32
C ALA A 142 -7.35 -3.05 0.90
N ASN A 143 -7.65 -1.76 1.07
CA ASN A 143 -7.42 -1.07 2.33
C ASN A 143 -8.60 -1.35 3.27
N LEU A 144 -8.34 -1.32 4.57
CA LEU A 144 -9.42 -1.34 5.56
C LEU A 144 -10.26 -0.07 5.41
N PRO A 145 -11.61 -0.17 5.56
CA PRO A 145 -12.47 1.00 5.55
C PRO A 145 -12.09 1.92 6.71
N SER A 146 -11.56 3.08 6.40
CA SER A 146 -10.96 3.98 7.39
C SER A 146 -11.08 5.43 6.98
N TYR A 147 -10.88 6.33 7.93
CA TYR A 147 -10.83 7.77 7.70
C TYR A 147 -9.77 8.44 8.56
N ALA A 148 -9.22 9.51 8.03
CA ALA A 148 -8.32 10.42 8.70
C ALA A 148 -8.66 11.85 8.26
N GLY A 149 -8.35 12.85 9.09
CA GLY A 149 -8.64 14.26 8.81
C GLY A 149 -8.41 15.11 10.03
N ASP A 150 -8.83 16.37 9.99
CA ASP A 150 -8.68 17.31 11.10
C ASP A 150 -9.43 16.88 12.36
N ASP A 151 -10.55 16.20 12.19
CA ASP A 151 -11.39 15.66 13.26
C ASP A 151 -10.80 14.40 13.92
N THR A 152 -9.75 13.82 13.33
CA THR A 152 -9.04 12.68 13.89
C THR A 152 -7.73 13.05 14.61
N MET A 153 -7.47 14.34 14.78
CA MET A 153 -6.33 14.83 15.56
C MET A 153 -6.65 14.80 17.07
N ILE A 154 -5.84 14.06 17.83
CA ILE A 154 -5.95 13.97 19.29
C ILE A 154 -4.61 14.39 19.91
N ASP A 155 -4.61 15.44 20.70
CA ASP A 155 -3.42 15.99 21.36
C ASP A 155 -2.25 16.27 20.40
N GLY A 156 -2.56 16.73 19.16
CA GLY A 156 -1.58 17.02 18.14
C GLY A 156 -1.05 15.79 17.38
N VAL A 157 -1.58 14.61 17.65
CA VAL A 157 -1.24 13.36 16.94
C VAL A 157 -2.36 13.01 15.97
N SER A 158 -1.99 12.71 14.73
CA SER A 158 -2.95 12.25 13.71
C SER A 158 -3.24 10.76 13.89
N TYR A 159 -4.52 10.42 13.92
CA TYR A 159 -4.99 9.03 13.99
C TYR A 159 -5.76 8.68 12.73
N VAL A 160 -5.82 7.38 12.45
CA VAL A 160 -6.70 6.79 11.44
C VAL A 160 -7.73 5.94 12.17
N PHE A 161 -9.00 6.23 11.99
CA PHE A 161 -10.09 5.46 12.56
C PHE A 161 -10.70 4.54 11.52
N VAL A 162 -11.18 3.39 11.98
CA VAL A 162 -11.79 2.37 11.13
C VAL A 162 -13.31 2.45 11.26
N TYR A 163 -14.02 2.27 10.16
CA TYR A 163 -15.48 2.05 10.15
C TYR A 163 -15.75 0.59 10.54
N GLU A 164 -16.05 0.35 11.81
CA GLU A 164 -16.11 -1.01 12.38
C GLU A 164 -17.15 -1.91 11.71
N ASP A 165 -18.33 -1.39 11.38
CA ASP A 165 -19.38 -2.20 10.76
C ASP A 165 -19.02 -2.58 9.33
N GLU A 166 -18.37 -1.68 8.60
CA GLU A 166 -17.88 -1.95 7.25
C GLU A 166 -16.70 -2.91 7.26
N LEU A 167 -15.82 -2.79 8.26
CA LEU A 167 -14.74 -3.75 8.44
C LEU A 167 -15.28 -5.16 8.69
N LYS A 168 -16.30 -5.33 9.52
CA LYS A 168 -16.95 -6.63 9.76
C LYS A 168 -17.57 -7.20 8.48
N GLU A 169 -18.23 -6.35 7.68
CA GLU A 169 -18.77 -6.76 6.38
C GLU A 169 -17.65 -7.17 5.42
N MET A 170 -16.59 -6.37 5.32
CA MET A 170 -15.41 -6.68 4.52
C MET A 170 -14.80 -8.02 4.90
N MET A 171 -14.55 -8.26 6.18
CA MET A 171 -13.95 -9.51 6.65
C MET A 171 -14.85 -10.73 6.41
N ALA A 172 -16.17 -10.59 6.56
CA ALA A 172 -17.11 -11.65 6.21
C ALA A 172 -17.11 -11.98 4.70
N ARG A 173 -16.85 -11.01 3.84
CA ARG A 173 -16.68 -11.22 2.40
C ARG A 173 -15.36 -11.93 2.10
N VAL A 174 -14.27 -11.53 2.76
CA VAL A 174 -12.96 -12.18 2.65
C VAL A 174 -13.05 -13.66 3.06
N ASP A 175 -13.68 -13.96 4.19
CA ASP A 175 -13.90 -15.34 4.64
C ASP A 175 -14.72 -16.17 3.65
N ALA A 176 -15.63 -15.53 2.92
CA ALA A 176 -16.42 -16.16 1.88
C ALA A 176 -15.71 -16.25 0.52
N GLY A 177 -14.44 -15.84 0.42
CA GLY A 177 -13.67 -15.81 -0.82
C GLY A 177 -14.23 -14.84 -1.88
N LYS A 178 -14.85 -13.77 -1.42
CA LYS A 178 -15.45 -12.74 -2.29
C LYS A 178 -14.59 -11.48 -2.29
N ASP A 179 -14.86 -10.63 -3.29
CA ASP A 179 -14.32 -9.28 -3.32
C ASP A 179 -14.54 -8.57 -1.98
N PRO A 180 -13.48 -8.09 -1.31
CA PRO A 180 -13.57 -7.36 -0.04
C PRO A 180 -14.49 -6.15 -0.10
N LYS A 181 -14.57 -5.48 -1.25
CA LYS A 181 -15.40 -4.29 -1.42
C LYS A 181 -16.89 -4.66 -1.42
N GLY A 182 -17.62 -4.10 -0.48
CA GLY A 182 -19.07 -4.17 -0.42
C GLY A 182 -19.77 -3.06 -1.22
N PRO A 183 -21.07 -3.16 -1.45
CA PRO A 183 -21.84 -2.14 -2.17
C PRO A 183 -21.92 -0.80 -1.42
N ASN A 184 -21.68 -0.80 -0.12
CA ASN A 184 -21.78 0.36 0.76
C ASN A 184 -20.45 0.74 1.38
N THR A 185 -19.32 0.31 0.81
CA THR A 185 -18.02 0.65 1.36
C THR A 185 -17.85 2.17 1.33
N MET A 186 -17.83 2.77 2.51
CA MET A 186 -17.59 4.19 2.73
C MET A 186 -16.15 4.39 3.21
N GLY A 187 -15.75 5.61 3.31
CA GLY A 187 -14.45 5.99 3.86
C GLY A 187 -13.43 6.38 2.82
N GLN A 188 -12.33 6.91 3.32
CA GLN A 188 -11.13 7.22 2.55
C GLN A 188 -10.32 5.96 2.25
N SER A 189 -11.00 4.88 1.87
CA SER A 189 -10.29 3.84 1.14
C SER A 189 -10.01 4.40 -0.25
N ASP A 190 -8.96 3.95 -0.89
CA ASP A 190 -8.71 4.25 -2.31
C ASP A 190 -9.88 3.82 -3.23
N GLY A 191 -11.04 3.59 -2.66
CA GLY A 191 -12.34 3.35 -3.31
C GLY A 191 -12.41 2.04 -4.07
N THR A 192 -11.32 1.33 -4.19
CA THR A 192 -11.23 0.13 -4.99
C THR A 192 -10.66 -1.02 -4.18
N SER A 193 -11.46 -2.06 -3.91
CA SER A 193 -10.85 -3.36 -3.90
C SER A 193 -10.50 -3.64 -5.36
N SER A 194 -9.26 -3.79 -5.60
CA SER A 194 -8.75 -4.24 -6.88
C SER A 194 -8.01 -5.54 -6.64
N THR A 195 -7.91 -6.33 -7.67
CA THR A 195 -6.95 -7.41 -7.67
C THR A 195 -5.53 -6.84 -7.80
N ILE A 196 -4.52 -7.64 -7.51
CA ILE A 196 -3.13 -7.27 -7.76
C ILE A 196 -2.91 -6.92 -9.24
N GLY A 197 -3.57 -7.64 -10.16
CA GLY A 197 -3.53 -7.35 -11.59
C GLY A 197 -4.12 -5.98 -11.93
N ASP A 198 -5.24 -5.62 -11.32
CA ASP A 198 -5.85 -4.29 -11.51
C ASP A 198 -4.92 -3.18 -11.02
N LEU A 199 -4.29 -3.35 -9.84
CA LEU A 199 -3.31 -2.39 -9.33
C LEU A 199 -2.15 -2.14 -10.29
N ASN A 200 -1.73 -3.17 -11.03
CA ASN A 200 -0.65 -3.07 -12.01
C ASN A 200 -1.10 -2.62 -13.40
N SER A 201 -2.41 -2.56 -13.68
CA SER A 201 -2.95 -2.19 -14.99
C SER A 201 -3.55 -0.78 -15.05
N ASN A 202 -3.95 -0.23 -13.89
CA ASN A 202 -4.63 1.05 -13.81
C ASN A 202 -3.64 2.21 -13.74
N THR A 203 -4.04 3.36 -14.27
CA THR A 203 -3.30 4.61 -14.19
C THR A 203 -3.72 5.41 -12.97
N SER A 204 -2.95 6.44 -12.59
CA SER A 204 -3.27 7.32 -11.48
C SER A 204 -4.63 8.01 -11.59
N GLU A 205 -5.16 8.18 -12.81
CA GLU A 205 -6.48 8.77 -13.06
C GLU A 205 -7.62 7.88 -12.55
N ASP A 206 -7.42 6.55 -12.54
CA ASP A 206 -8.41 5.59 -12.05
C ASP A 206 -8.51 5.56 -10.52
N TYR A 207 -7.53 6.13 -9.83
CA TYR A 207 -7.44 6.23 -8.38
C TYR A 207 -7.62 7.65 -7.86
N ALA A 208 -8.05 8.59 -8.72
CA ALA A 208 -8.37 9.94 -8.29
C ALA A 208 -9.31 9.86 -7.09
N TYR A 209 -8.88 10.47 -6.01
CA TYR A 209 -9.56 10.59 -4.73
C TYR A 209 -11.06 10.69 -4.93
N GLY A 210 -11.81 9.70 -4.47
CA GLY A 210 -13.26 9.68 -4.66
C GLY A 210 -13.86 10.95 -4.12
N THR A 211 -14.11 11.89 -4.99
CA THR A 211 -15.11 12.92 -4.73
C THR A 211 -16.38 12.14 -4.47
N ALA A 212 -16.80 12.13 -3.21
CA ALA A 212 -18.11 11.66 -2.86
C ALA A 212 -19.09 12.35 -3.80
N THR A 213 -19.53 11.68 -4.84
CA THR A 213 -20.64 12.15 -5.64
C THR A 213 -21.87 12.05 -4.77
N SER A 214 -22.16 13.13 -4.06
CA SER A 214 -23.48 13.33 -3.53
C SER A 214 -24.44 13.41 -4.72
N SER A 215 -25.06 12.29 -5.05
CA SER A 215 -26.20 12.26 -5.95
C SER A 215 -27.37 12.91 -5.23
N GLY A 216 -27.65 14.15 -5.54
CA GLY A 216 -28.82 14.82 -4.99
C GLY A 216 -28.97 16.26 -5.47
N GLY A 217 -29.77 16.48 -6.51
CA GLY A 217 -30.53 17.71 -6.66
C GLY A 217 -29.97 18.74 -7.64
N SER A 218 -30.59 18.78 -8.79
CA SER A 218 -30.66 19.92 -9.70
C SER A 218 -31.08 21.20 -8.98
N ALA A 219 -30.46 22.32 -9.29
CA ALA A 219 -31.13 23.52 -9.79
C ALA A 219 -30.26 24.77 -9.70
N ASP A 220 -30.15 25.38 -10.86
CA ASP A 220 -30.17 26.81 -11.15
C ASP A 220 -29.13 27.79 -10.57
N SER A 221 -28.37 28.27 -11.55
CA SER A 221 -28.16 29.66 -11.99
C SER A 221 -27.55 30.69 -11.05
N ASP A 222 -26.51 31.34 -11.65
CA ASP A 222 -26.11 32.73 -11.57
C ASP A 222 -25.66 33.30 -10.22
N ASP A 223 -24.41 33.68 -10.10
CA ASP A 223 -23.96 35.07 -10.25
C ASP A 223 -22.46 35.23 -9.96
N SER A 224 -21.87 36.09 -10.73
CA SER A 224 -20.51 36.59 -10.69
C SER A 224 -20.21 37.41 -9.42
N SER A 225 -19.04 37.21 -8.80
CA SER A 225 -18.17 38.33 -8.38
C SER A 225 -16.87 37.87 -7.74
N ASP A 226 -15.78 38.16 -8.38
CA ASP A 226 -14.54 38.80 -7.97
C ASP A 226 -14.29 38.93 -6.46
N GLY A 227 -13.14 38.40 -6.00
CA GLY A 227 -12.66 38.61 -4.64
C GLY A 227 -11.34 37.88 -4.39
N SER A 228 -10.26 38.49 -4.91
CA SER A 228 -8.88 38.15 -4.54
C SER A 228 -8.66 38.41 -3.04
N ASP A 229 -8.34 37.39 -2.27
CA ASP A 229 -7.71 37.58 -0.97
C ASP A 229 -6.44 36.73 -0.85
N TYR A 230 -5.34 37.46 -0.79
CA TYR A 230 -4.00 36.98 -0.47
C TYR A 230 -3.95 36.56 1.00
N TYR A 231 -3.50 35.37 1.29
CA TYR A 231 -3.03 35.01 2.62
C TYR A 231 -1.51 35.19 2.70
N GLU A 232 -1.10 36.12 3.55
CA GLU A 232 0.29 36.33 3.97
C GLU A 232 0.72 35.17 4.91
N GLU A 233 1.89 34.60 4.64
CA GLU A 233 2.57 33.68 5.55
C GLU A 233 3.06 34.42 6.81
N PRO A 234 2.96 33.83 8.00
CA PRO A 234 3.69 34.30 9.16
C PRO A 234 5.09 33.67 9.17
N THR A 235 6.09 34.51 9.03
CA THR A 235 7.49 34.21 9.36
C THR A 235 7.62 34.01 10.87
N GLY A 236 8.03 32.82 11.31
CA GLY A 236 8.29 32.51 12.71
C GLY A 236 9.42 31.52 12.87
N ASP A 237 10.41 31.98 13.54
CA ASP A 237 11.74 31.50 13.88
C ASP A 237 11.91 30.03 14.24
N GLY A 238 13.10 29.56 13.88
CA GLY A 238 13.60 28.22 14.09
C GLY A 238 13.64 27.74 15.52
N ASN A 239 13.39 26.45 15.66
CA ASN A 239 14.06 25.64 16.68
C ASN A 239 14.09 24.19 16.21
N GLY A 240 15.32 23.67 16.11
CA GLY A 240 15.59 22.31 15.69
C GLY A 240 15.07 21.28 16.69
N TYR A 241 14.52 20.23 16.12
CA TYR A 241 14.44 18.93 16.80
C TYR A 241 15.08 17.88 15.93
N GLU A 242 16.28 17.46 16.34
CA GLU A 242 16.85 16.19 15.89
C GLU A 242 15.92 15.05 16.35
N ALA A 243 15.36 14.32 15.42
CA ALA A 243 14.73 13.04 15.71
C ALA A 243 15.57 11.93 15.09
N ASN A 244 16.30 11.24 15.96
CA ASN A 244 16.79 9.90 15.70
C ASN A 244 15.59 8.94 15.61
N TYR A 245 15.44 8.29 14.45
CA TYR A 245 14.99 6.90 14.30
C TYR A 245 15.20 6.47 12.84
#